data_48b0660ded86706f053a40f1f8d6c5db
#
_entry.id   48b0660ded86706f053a40f1f8d6c5db
#
_cell.length_a   1.000
_cell.length_b   1.000
_cell.length_c   1.000
_cell.angle_alpha   90.00
_cell.angle_beta   90.00
_cell.angle_gamma   90.00
#
_symmetry.space_group_name_H-M   'P 1'
#
loop_
_entity.id
_entity.type
_entity.pdbx_description
1 polymer ?
#
loop_
_entity_poly.entity_id
_entity_poly.type
_entity_poly.pdbx_seq_one_letter_code
_entity_poly.pdbx_strand_id
1 'polypeptide(L)'
;MDTLTSYDELPYDSLPLPETQPDFLAAVAKLHGFDAPDPSRAHILELGCAQGGNLIPLAWRWPESECVGVELSRVQAKAGAAFIAALGISNVRIVHGDLAALPDDLGEFDYIIAHGVFSWVPPAVRQALLNVCRRYLSPRGIAYISFNVEAGWQALQPLRAALIERTPADLPAPQRFQQALRVLDELQAEWSDPGLLKEIAYLRKAAPSYLFHEYLAEFNAPMRFGEFAAQLDAHGLRYIGEAGPRRAVVELEDAWGLMPEGMAGRWMDAEAALDEAHAIRFRRALIARGDAPCAQPPQAAALSGLAFHADLRSDEEIDLDAASEQNFINPAGNRFPIAQPAMKTAAMALSAAYPNALAYPDFAAAARQMLAEYGVAGNIDETVFRDTLFQLVMAHCVMPTVSALSYANEPGERPCAHALARQQANSPNWVVSGARHVALDLDAPGRVLLGMLDGSRTVEELAAAMRRILAKQALDLPLETVGELTRQQLWLFARQGLLVG
;
A
#
# COMPACT_ATOMS: atom_id res chain seq x y z
N MET A 1 10.36 35.19 2.85
CA MET A 1 9.52 34.87 1.69
C MET A 1 9.50 33.35 1.60
N ASP A 2 8.37 32.76 1.87
CA ASP A 2 8.22 31.30 1.74
C ASP A 2 8.42 30.97 0.24
N THR A 3 9.52 30.33 -0.09
CA THR A 3 9.77 29.82 -1.46
C THR A 3 8.78 28.69 -1.71
N LEU A 4 7.89 28.86 -2.70
CA LEU A 4 7.03 27.79 -3.17
C LEU A 4 7.92 26.61 -3.59
N THR A 5 7.61 25.43 -3.09
CA THR A 5 8.28 24.19 -3.47
C THR A 5 7.66 23.65 -4.78
N SER A 6 8.36 22.79 -5.50
CA SER A 6 7.79 22.09 -6.67
C SER A 6 6.54 21.27 -6.32
N TYR A 7 6.42 20.86 -5.05
CA TYR A 7 5.25 20.16 -4.49
C TYR A 7 4.04 21.06 -4.27
N ASP A 8 4.23 22.38 -4.18
CA ASP A 8 3.13 23.36 -4.13
C ASP A 8 2.56 23.64 -5.51
N GLU A 9 3.38 23.53 -6.59
CA GLU A 9 2.96 23.78 -7.98
C GLU A 9 2.23 22.58 -8.62
N LEU A 10 2.71 21.36 -8.37
CA LEU A 10 2.10 20.11 -8.81
C LEU A 10 2.14 19.11 -7.66
N PRO A 11 1.12 19.13 -6.77
CA PRO A 11 1.07 18.20 -5.65
C PRO A 11 1.08 16.75 -6.11
N TYR A 12 1.77 15.90 -5.36
CA TYR A 12 1.62 14.45 -5.52
C TYR A 12 0.26 14.01 -4.97
N ASP A 13 -0.35 12.99 -5.59
CA ASP A 13 -1.59 12.44 -5.08
C ASP A 13 -1.36 11.85 -3.69
N SER A 14 -2.08 12.36 -2.69
CA SER A 14 -1.99 11.87 -1.32
C SER A 14 -2.94 10.69 -1.16
N LEU A 15 -2.38 9.48 -1.17
CA LEU A 15 -3.12 8.22 -1.23
C LEU A 15 -2.91 7.38 0.03
N PRO A 16 -3.90 6.58 0.43
CA PRO A 16 -3.67 5.49 1.36
C PRO A 16 -2.79 4.41 0.71
N LEU A 17 -1.82 3.90 1.45
CA LEU A 17 -0.81 2.94 1.00
C LEU A 17 -0.92 1.66 1.83
N PRO A 18 -1.42 0.53 1.28
CA PRO A 18 -1.65 -0.70 2.05
C PRO A 18 -0.43 -1.19 2.82
N GLU A 19 0.77 -1.03 2.25
CA GLU A 19 2.03 -1.48 2.83
C GLU A 19 2.51 -0.63 4.01
N THR A 20 1.88 0.51 4.29
CA THR A 20 2.26 1.38 5.42
C THR A 20 1.39 1.18 6.64
N GLN A 21 0.37 0.32 6.56
CA GLN A 21 -0.52 0.05 7.68
C GLN A 21 0.26 -0.53 8.87
N PRO A 22 0.15 0.03 10.08
CA PRO A 22 0.83 -0.49 11.26
C PRO A 22 0.54 -1.95 11.58
N ASP A 23 -0.68 -2.43 11.37
CA ASP A 23 -1.05 -3.83 11.59
C ASP A 23 -0.41 -4.80 10.56
N PHE A 24 -0.22 -4.35 9.32
CA PHE A 24 0.55 -5.08 8.32
C PHE A 24 2.05 -5.04 8.62
N LEU A 25 2.59 -3.86 8.95
CA LEU A 25 4.00 -3.71 9.30
C LEU A 25 4.38 -4.56 10.52
N ALA A 26 3.52 -4.59 11.54
CA ALA A 26 3.69 -5.47 12.71
C ALA A 26 3.66 -6.95 12.33
N ALA A 27 2.78 -7.35 11.40
CA ALA A 27 2.75 -8.73 10.92
C ALA A 27 4.02 -9.11 10.17
N VAL A 28 4.54 -8.24 9.30
CA VAL A 28 5.83 -8.44 8.63
C VAL A 28 6.97 -8.52 9.65
N ALA A 29 7.02 -7.61 10.63
CA ALA A 29 8.02 -7.64 11.69
C ALA A 29 7.96 -8.97 12.47
N LYS A 30 6.76 -9.49 12.75
CA LYS A 30 6.56 -10.77 13.45
C LYS A 30 7.07 -11.96 12.65
N LEU A 31 6.98 -11.94 11.31
CA LEU A 31 7.62 -12.97 10.47
C LEU A 31 9.13 -13.01 10.67
N HIS A 32 9.75 -11.87 11.01
CA HIS A 32 11.17 -11.72 11.33
C HIS A 32 11.49 -11.87 12.83
N GLY A 33 10.55 -12.38 13.65
CA GLY A 33 10.73 -12.59 15.08
C GLY A 33 10.74 -11.32 15.93
N PHE A 34 10.20 -10.22 15.40
CA PHE A 34 10.11 -8.93 16.09
C PHE A 34 8.66 -8.60 16.47
N ASP A 35 8.42 -8.40 17.78
CA ASP A 35 7.11 -8.02 18.30
C ASP A 35 7.00 -6.49 18.38
N ALA A 36 6.41 -5.90 17.37
CA ALA A 36 6.10 -4.46 17.32
C ALA A 36 4.96 -4.10 18.30
N PRO A 37 4.83 -2.82 18.70
CA PRO A 37 3.70 -2.34 19.51
C PRO A 37 2.34 -2.55 18.85
N ASP A 38 1.28 -2.64 19.68
CA ASP A 38 -0.10 -2.79 19.23
C ASP A 38 -0.54 -1.55 18.42
N PRO A 39 -0.93 -1.70 17.14
CA PRO A 39 -1.37 -0.59 16.30
C PRO A 39 -2.54 0.21 16.86
N SER A 40 -3.43 -0.44 17.63
CA SER A 40 -4.66 0.20 18.13
C SER A 40 -4.42 1.36 19.08
N ARG A 41 -3.26 1.42 19.72
CA ARG A 41 -2.86 2.45 20.70
C ARG A 41 -1.51 3.07 20.40
N ALA A 42 -1.02 2.85 19.20
CA ALA A 42 0.31 3.26 18.81
C ALA A 42 0.43 4.78 18.60
N HIS A 43 1.62 5.29 18.84
CA HIS A 43 2.03 6.61 18.38
C HIS A 43 2.66 6.48 17.00
N ILE A 44 2.09 7.17 16.01
CA ILE A 44 2.46 7.06 14.59
C ILE A 44 2.97 8.41 14.08
N LEU A 45 4.15 8.41 13.49
CA LEU A 45 4.74 9.57 12.81
C LEU A 45 4.83 9.31 11.31
N GLU A 46 4.31 10.21 10.49
CA GLU A 46 4.54 10.17 9.04
C GLU A 46 5.33 11.40 8.60
N LEU A 47 6.49 11.15 7.97
CA LEU A 47 7.39 12.17 7.42
C LEU A 47 7.10 12.36 5.94
N GLY A 48 6.81 13.61 5.54
CA GLY A 48 6.34 13.91 4.17
C GLY A 48 4.91 13.40 3.95
N CYS A 49 4.00 13.67 4.89
CA CYS A 49 2.64 13.13 4.88
C CYS A 49 1.70 13.78 3.85
N ALA A 50 2.18 14.75 3.06
CA ALA A 50 1.38 15.52 2.13
C ALA A 50 0.13 16.10 2.83
N GLN A 51 -1.04 16.02 2.20
CA GLN A 51 -2.29 16.44 2.86
C GLN A 51 -2.87 15.39 3.84
N GLY A 52 -2.15 14.30 4.13
CA GLY A 52 -2.57 13.27 5.07
C GLY A 52 -3.45 12.18 4.49
N GLY A 53 -3.44 11.97 3.17
CA GLY A 53 -4.23 10.92 2.50
C GLY A 53 -3.88 9.50 2.98
N ASN A 54 -2.67 9.30 3.48
CA ASN A 54 -2.25 8.07 4.14
C ASN A 54 -2.53 8.11 5.65
N LEU A 55 -2.15 9.17 6.33
CA LEU A 55 -2.20 9.26 7.80
C LEU A 55 -3.61 9.37 8.38
N ILE A 56 -4.49 10.16 7.77
CA ILE A 56 -5.86 10.39 8.29
C ILE A 56 -6.69 9.11 8.31
N PRO A 57 -6.66 8.25 7.26
CA PRO A 57 -7.32 6.95 7.30
C PRO A 57 -6.76 6.00 8.37
N LEU A 58 -5.45 6.06 8.69
CA LEU A 58 -4.88 5.30 9.81
C LEU A 58 -5.45 5.75 11.14
N ALA A 59 -5.48 7.08 11.38
CA ALA A 59 -6.06 7.65 12.60
C ALA A 59 -7.56 7.36 12.74
N TRP A 60 -8.30 7.39 11.64
CA TRP A 60 -9.72 7.01 11.62
C TRP A 60 -9.91 5.54 12.03
N ARG A 61 -9.06 4.66 11.52
CA ARG A 61 -9.10 3.22 11.79
C ARG A 61 -8.78 2.90 13.25
N TRP A 62 -7.83 3.64 13.82
CA TRP A 62 -7.31 3.44 15.17
C TRP A 62 -7.59 4.67 16.04
N PRO A 63 -8.83 4.83 16.56
CA PRO A 63 -9.21 6.03 17.29
C PRO A 63 -8.49 6.24 18.62
N GLU A 64 -7.86 5.18 19.18
CA GLU A 64 -7.03 5.27 20.41
C GLU A 64 -5.54 5.46 20.08
N SER A 65 -5.14 5.47 18.82
CA SER A 65 -3.79 5.81 18.37
C SER A 65 -3.60 7.34 18.33
N GLU A 66 -2.35 7.79 18.39
CA GLU A 66 -1.99 9.20 18.17
C GLU A 66 -1.15 9.33 16.91
N CYS A 67 -1.61 10.11 15.95
CA CYS A 67 -0.98 10.27 14.65
C CYS A 67 -0.44 11.70 14.47
N VAL A 68 0.82 11.80 14.04
CA VAL A 68 1.46 13.07 13.72
C VAL A 68 2.01 12.99 12.31
N GLY A 69 1.62 13.93 11.44
CA GLY A 69 2.22 14.12 10.12
C GLY A 69 3.13 15.34 10.14
N VAL A 70 4.27 15.24 9.48
CA VAL A 70 5.17 16.37 9.21
C VAL A 70 5.22 16.58 7.71
N GLU A 71 4.94 17.83 7.28
CA GLU A 71 4.88 18.17 5.86
C GLU A 71 5.56 19.53 5.61
N LEU A 72 6.44 19.54 4.61
CA LEU A 72 7.19 20.73 4.21
C LEU A 72 6.32 21.72 3.42
N SER A 73 5.37 21.22 2.61
CA SER A 73 4.44 22.06 1.88
C SER A 73 3.38 22.65 2.81
N ARG A 74 3.39 23.96 2.94
CA ARG A 74 2.40 24.69 3.73
C ARG A 74 0.98 24.53 3.18
N VAL A 75 0.87 24.42 1.86
CA VAL A 75 -0.43 24.26 1.17
C VAL A 75 -1.04 22.92 1.54
N GLN A 76 -0.26 21.84 1.43
CA GLN A 76 -0.71 20.50 1.75
C GLN A 76 -1.01 20.33 3.24
N ALA A 77 -0.13 20.79 4.13
CA ALA A 77 -0.35 20.75 5.58
C ALA A 77 -1.64 21.48 5.99
N LYS A 78 -1.92 22.65 5.38
CA LYS A 78 -3.16 23.40 5.63
C LYS A 78 -4.41 22.66 5.11
N ALA A 79 -4.32 22.04 3.93
CA ALA A 79 -5.42 21.27 3.35
C ALA A 79 -5.77 20.07 4.25
N GLY A 80 -4.77 19.35 4.72
CA GLY A 80 -4.95 18.22 5.65
C GLY A 80 -5.55 18.64 6.99
N ALA A 81 -5.05 19.73 7.59
CA ALA A 81 -5.60 20.25 8.84
C ALA A 81 -7.08 20.67 8.70
N ALA A 82 -7.45 21.27 7.57
CA ALA A 82 -8.85 21.61 7.28
C ALA A 82 -9.73 20.37 7.14
N PHE A 83 -9.23 19.31 6.51
CA PHE A 83 -9.97 18.05 6.38
C PHE A 83 -10.14 17.34 7.72
N ILE A 84 -9.10 17.30 8.57
CA ILE A 84 -9.16 16.76 9.94
C ILE A 84 -10.25 17.50 10.76
N ALA A 85 -10.25 18.83 10.70
CA ALA A 85 -11.24 19.64 11.39
C ALA A 85 -12.69 19.37 10.89
N ALA A 86 -12.87 19.22 9.58
CA ALA A 86 -14.17 18.89 8.98
C ALA A 86 -14.65 17.46 9.34
N LEU A 87 -13.71 16.52 9.50
CA LEU A 87 -13.99 15.15 9.94
C LEU A 87 -14.28 15.05 11.44
N GLY A 88 -13.85 16.02 12.24
CA GLY A 88 -14.09 16.08 13.69
C GLY A 88 -13.30 15.05 14.51
N ILE A 89 -12.15 14.57 14.04
CA ILE A 89 -11.26 13.66 14.78
C ILE A 89 -10.14 14.45 15.48
N SER A 90 -9.71 13.97 16.64
CA SER A 90 -8.74 14.65 17.49
C SER A 90 -7.43 13.91 17.68
N ASN A 91 -7.35 12.66 17.22
CA ASN A 91 -6.17 11.80 17.39
C ASN A 91 -5.16 11.89 16.23
N VAL A 92 -5.28 12.92 15.38
CA VAL A 92 -4.34 13.20 14.29
C VAL A 92 -4.11 14.69 14.14
N ARG A 93 -2.86 15.07 13.86
CA ARG A 93 -2.48 16.42 13.48
C ARG A 93 -1.41 16.42 12.39
N ILE A 94 -1.44 17.43 11.53
CA ILE A 94 -0.39 17.67 10.54
C ILE A 94 0.35 18.95 10.93
N VAL A 95 1.66 18.85 11.05
CA VAL A 95 2.58 19.93 11.39
C VAL A 95 3.29 20.39 10.11
N HIS A 96 3.16 21.65 9.76
CA HIS A 96 4.00 22.27 8.75
C HIS A 96 5.41 22.45 9.30
N GLY A 97 6.40 21.79 8.71
CA GLY A 97 7.79 21.83 9.18
C GLY A 97 8.75 21.01 8.34
N ASP A 98 10.02 21.27 8.55
CA ASP A 98 11.13 20.52 7.96
C ASP A 98 11.45 19.30 8.85
N LEU A 99 11.50 18.11 8.29
CA LEU A 99 11.89 16.88 9.01
C LEU A 99 13.32 16.97 9.59
N ALA A 100 14.19 17.81 8.99
CA ALA A 100 15.53 18.04 9.49
C ALA A 100 15.59 18.96 10.74
N ALA A 101 14.48 19.60 11.11
CA ALA A 101 14.39 20.56 12.20
C ALA A 101 13.25 20.26 13.19
N LEU A 102 12.96 18.96 13.43
CA LEU A 102 11.91 18.56 14.35
C LEU A 102 12.24 18.94 15.81
N PRO A 103 11.23 19.38 16.59
CA PRO A 103 11.42 19.80 17.98
C PRO A 103 11.79 18.60 18.86
N ASP A 104 12.64 18.87 19.88
CA ASP A 104 13.17 17.85 20.77
C ASP A 104 12.12 17.12 21.62
N ASP A 105 10.97 17.75 21.83
CA ASP A 105 9.86 17.30 22.68
C ASP A 105 8.71 16.64 21.90
N LEU A 106 8.96 16.19 20.67
CA LEU A 106 7.93 15.55 19.83
C LEU A 106 7.41 14.22 20.42
N GLY A 107 8.16 13.59 21.32
CA GLY A 107 7.84 12.31 21.95
C GLY A 107 8.46 11.11 21.24
N GLU A 108 8.08 9.90 21.68
CA GLU A 108 8.49 8.65 21.05
C GLU A 108 7.35 8.09 20.18
N PHE A 109 7.70 7.41 19.09
CA PHE A 109 6.76 6.82 18.14
C PHE A 109 7.00 5.33 18.00
N ASP A 110 5.91 4.59 17.94
CA ASP A 110 5.90 3.15 17.72
C ASP A 110 6.04 2.80 16.24
N TYR A 111 5.53 3.68 15.39
CA TYR A 111 5.63 3.55 13.94
C TYR A 111 6.07 4.88 13.34
N ILE A 112 7.16 4.84 12.54
CA ILE A 112 7.61 5.99 11.76
C ILE A 112 7.52 5.61 10.29
N ILE A 113 6.78 6.39 9.49
CA ILE A 113 6.54 6.13 8.07
C ILE A 113 7.20 7.23 7.25
N ALA A 114 8.03 6.85 6.28
CA ALA A 114 8.63 7.75 5.30
C ALA A 114 8.51 7.12 3.90
N HIS A 115 7.36 7.30 3.26
CA HIS A 115 7.11 6.80 1.91
C HIS A 115 7.39 7.89 0.88
N GLY A 116 8.18 7.56 -0.15
CA GLY A 116 8.49 8.50 -1.23
C GLY A 116 9.30 9.73 -0.80
N VAL A 117 10.13 9.62 0.25
CA VAL A 117 10.95 10.73 0.76
C VAL A 117 12.45 10.49 0.53
N PHE A 118 12.96 9.35 0.98
CA PHE A 118 14.39 9.10 1.15
C PHE A 118 15.23 9.30 -0.13
N SER A 119 14.74 8.88 -1.29
CA SER A 119 15.45 9.04 -2.56
C SER A 119 15.30 10.43 -3.21
N TRP A 120 14.37 11.24 -2.71
CA TRP A 120 13.96 12.50 -3.32
C TRP A 120 14.46 13.75 -2.61
N VAL A 121 15.26 13.55 -1.55
CA VAL A 121 15.79 14.63 -0.74
C VAL A 121 17.32 14.69 -0.81
N PRO A 122 17.93 15.86 -0.54
CA PRO A 122 19.39 16.01 -0.46
C PRO A 122 20.02 15.03 0.55
N PRO A 123 21.32 14.68 0.38
CA PRO A 123 22.02 13.78 1.31
C PRO A 123 21.93 14.18 2.79
N ALA A 124 22.00 15.48 3.09
CA ALA A 124 21.86 15.98 4.47
C ALA A 124 20.50 15.68 5.08
N VAL A 125 19.42 15.80 4.29
CA VAL A 125 18.05 15.50 4.74
C VAL A 125 17.85 14.00 4.91
N ARG A 126 18.48 13.15 4.09
CA ARG A 126 18.50 11.68 4.30
C ARG A 126 19.13 11.30 5.63
N GLN A 127 20.28 11.91 5.97
CA GLN A 127 20.93 11.70 7.26
C GLN A 127 20.03 12.18 8.41
N ALA A 128 19.36 13.33 8.25
CA ALA A 128 18.41 13.82 9.22
C ALA A 128 17.23 12.86 9.43
N LEU A 129 16.68 12.26 8.34
CA LEU A 129 15.62 11.27 8.43
C LEU A 129 16.05 10.03 9.25
N LEU A 130 17.26 9.51 9.02
CA LEU A 130 17.77 8.38 9.81
C LEU A 130 17.99 8.77 11.28
N ASN A 131 18.46 10.00 11.56
CA ASN A 131 18.55 10.53 12.90
C ASN A 131 17.17 10.67 13.57
N VAL A 132 16.15 11.10 12.83
CA VAL A 132 14.74 11.12 13.29
C VAL A 132 14.31 9.72 13.71
N CYS A 133 14.51 8.72 12.86
CA CYS A 133 14.19 7.32 13.18
C CYS A 133 14.95 6.87 14.45
N ARG A 134 16.25 7.13 14.56
CA ARG A 134 17.05 6.74 15.74
C ARG A 134 16.59 7.41 17.02
N ARG A 135 16.22 8.69 16.93
CA ARG A 135 15.87 9.52 18.07
C ARG A 135 14.48 9.24 18.60
N TYR A 136 13.49 9.19 17.70
CA TYR A 136 12.07 9.18 18.08
C TYR A 136 11.44 7.77 18.04
N LEU A 137 12.12 6.76 17.51
CA LEU A 137 11.58 5.41 17.53
C LEU A 137 11.60 4.86 18.96
N SER A 138 10.44 4.38 19.44
CA SER A 138 10.32 3.70 20.72
C SER A 138 11.19 2.43 20.75
N PRO A 139 11.55 1.88 21.91
CA PRO A 139 12.44 0.71 21.98
C PRO A 139 11.98 -0.51 21.20
N ARG A 140 10.67 -0.67 21.02
CA ARG A 140 10.04 -1.75 20.22
C ARG A 140 9.39 -1.22 18.95
N GLY A 141 9.60 0.05 18.64
CA GLY A 141 9.06 0.68 17.45
C GLY A 141 9.72 0.19 16.17
N ILE A 142 9.01 0.35 15.08
CA ILE A 142 9.50 0.06 13.73
C ILE A 142 9.33 1.28 12.82
N ALA A 143 10.31 1.50 11.94
CA ALA A 143 10.21 2.50 10.89
C ALA A 143 10.07 1.83 9.53
N TYR A 144 9.26 2.44 8.68
CA TYR A 144 9.11 2.10 7.27
C TYR A 144 9.75 3.20 6.44
N ILE A 145 10.75 2.85 5.63
CA ILE A 145 11.41 3.77 4.69
C ILE A 145 11.37 3.16 3.30
N SER A 146 10.78 3.85 2.35
CA SER A 146 10.87 3.47 0.95
C SER A 146 11.99 4.22 0.24
N PHE A 147 12.67 3.52 -0.69
CA PHE A 147 13.75 4.11 -1.48
C PHE A 147 13.90 3.46 -2.86
N ASN A 148 14.45 4.22 -3.78
CA ASN A 148 14.79 3.76 -5.12
C ASN A 148 16.08 2.95 -5.10
N VAL A 149 16.08 1.82 -5.82
CA VAL A 149 17.21 0.88 -5.89
C VAL A 149 17.99 1.07 -7.18
N GLU A 150 19.33 1.16 -7.06
CA GLU A 150 20.23 1.41 -8.19
C GLU A 150 20.06 0.37 -9.29
N ALA A 151 19.98 -0.93 -8.94
CA ALA A 151 19.87 -2.03 -9.89
C ALA A 151 18.76 -1.84 -10.94
N GLY A 152 17.56 -1.42 -10.51
CA GLY A 152 16.45 -1.18 -11.42
C GLY A 152 16.47 0.20 -12.07
N TRP A 153 17.05 1.20 -11.41
CA TRP A 153 17.13 2.57 -11.95
C TRP A 153 18.28 2.78 -12.93
N GLN A 154 19.33 1.96 -12.88
CA GLN A 154 20.50 2.10 -13.75
C GLN A 154 20.11 2.09 -15.24
N ALA A 155 19.24 1.16 -15.65
CA ALA A 155 18.77 1.08 -17.03
C ALA A 155 17.91 2.29 -17.47
N LEU A 156 17.32 3.04 -16.52
CA LEU A 156 16.47 4.20 -16.78
C LEU A 156 17.22 5.53 -16.74
N GLN A 157 18.47 5.55 -16.27
CA GLN A 157 19.26 6.78 -16.19
C GLN A 157 19.40 7.52 -17.53
N PRO A 158 19.61 6.84 -18.69
CA PRO A 158 19.64 7.53 -19.98
C PRO A 158 18.35 8.29 -20.29
N LEU A 159 17.20 7.68 -19.99
CA LEU A 159 15.90 8.30 -20.22
C LEU A 159 15.71 9.52 -19.31
N ARG A 160 16.01 9.38 -18.02
CA ARG A 160 15.92 10.48 -17.07
C ARG A 160 16.85 11.65 -17.46
N ALA A 161 18.10 11.34 -17.82
CA ALA A 161 19.08 12.35 -18.25
C ALA A 161 18.59 13.12 -19.47
N ALA A 162 18.07 12.44 -20.49
CA ALA A 162 17.55 13.07 -21.71
C ALA A 162 16.30 13.94 -21.40
N LEU A 163 15.41 13.49 -20.50
CA LEU A 163 14.25 14.27 -20.07
C LEU A 163 14.67 15.56 -19.35
N ILE A 164 15.61 15.47 -18.39
CA ILE A 164 16.11 16.65 -17.67
C ILE A 164 16.81 17.62 -18.61
N GLU A 165 17.68 17.14 -19.51
CA GLU A 165 18.43 17.96 -20.45
C GLU A 165 17.52 18.73 -21.42
N ARG A 166 16.45 18.05 -21.93
CA ARG A 166 15.56 18.62 -22.97
C ARG A 166 14.31 19.30 -22.39
N THR A 167 14.14 19.29 -21.05
CA THR A 167 13.00 19.91 -20.36
C THR A 167 13.48 20.99 -19.40
N PRO A 168 13.50 22.27 -19.79
CA PRO A 168 14.01 23.37 -18.97
C PRO A 168 13.33 23.45 -17.60
N ALA A 169 14.15 23.62 -16.54
CA ALA A 169 13.67 23.62 -15.16
C ALA A 169 12.92 24.92 -14.76
N ASP A 170 13.12 25.99 -15.49
CA ASP A 170 12.52 27.33 -15.30
C ASP A 170 11.10 27.46 -15.88
N LEU A 171 10.64 26.44 -16.62
CA LEU A 171 9.26 26.42 -17.10
C LEU A 171 8.27 26.19 -15.95
N PRO A 172 7.10 26.87 -15.94
CA PRO A 172 6.01 26.55 -15.02
C PRO A 172 5.61 25.07 -15.15
N ALA A 173 5.24 24.43 -14.02
CA ALA A 173 4.99 22.99 -13.97
C ALA A 173 4.08 22.43 -15.08
N PRO A 174 2.95 23.08 -15.46
CA PRO A 174 2.12 22.59 -16.57
C PRO A 174 2.83 22.63 -17.93
N GLN A 175 3.64 23.67 -18.18
CA GLN A 175 4.40 23.81 -19.43
C GLN A 175 5.57 22.82 -19.46
N ARG A 176 6.23 22.64 -18.33
CA ARG A 176 7.31 21.67 -18.14
C ARG A 176 6.82 20.23 -18.39
N PHE A 177 5.65 19.88 -17.89
CA PHE A 177 5.01 18.59 -18.18
C PHE A 177 4.71 18.41 -19.68
N GLN A 178 4.13 19.41 -20.34
CA GLN A 178 3.86 19.34 -21.79
C GLN A 178 5.14 19.23 -22.61
N GLN A 179 6.22 19.90 -22.20
CA GLN A 179 7.53 19.75 -22.83
C GLN A 179 8.08 18.34 -22.65
N ALA A 180 7.97 17.76 -21.46
CA ALA A 180 8.41 16.39 -21.21
C ALA A 180 7.68 15.37 -22.09
N LEU A 181 6.36 15.53 -22.31
CA LEU A 181 5.61 14.67 -23.23
C LEU A 181 6.14 14.76 -24.67
N ARG A 182 6.47 15.97 -25.16
CA ARG A 182 7.09 16.14 -26.48
C ARG A 182 8.45 15.46 -26.57
N VAL A 183 9.27 15.60 -25.53
CA VAL A 183 10.57 14.91 -25.44
C VAL A 183 10.39 13.39 -25.47
N LEU A 184 9.40 12.84 -24.79
CA LEU A 184 9.10 11.41 -24.86
C LEU A 184 8.71 10.96 -26.28
N ASP A 185 7.97 11.79 -27.04
CA ASP A 185 7.64 11.50 -28.44
C ASP A 185 8.89 11.51 -29.35
N GLU A 186 9.80 12.47 -29.16
CA GLU A 186 11.09 12.54 -29.85
C GLU A 186 11.95 11.30 -29.54
N LEU A 187 12.13 10.97 -28.24
CA LEU A 187 12.92 9.82 -27.81
C LEU A 187 12.34 8.50 -28.31
N GLN A 188 11.02 8.37 -28.39
CA GLN A 188 10.37 7.18 -28.96
C GLN A 188 10.72 7.01 -30.45
N ALA A 189 10.92 8.09 -31.19
CA ALA A 189 11.31 8.04 -32.60
C ALA A 189 12.82 7.85 -32.78
N GLU A 190 13.65 8.33 -31.85
CA GLU A 190 15.11 8.30 -31.93
C GLU A 190 15.71 6.96 -31.40
N TRP A 191 15.08 6.37 -30.39
CA TRP A 191 15.65 5.23 -29.64
C TRP A 191 15.11 3.89 -30.11
N SER A 192 15.94 2.83 -29.91
CA SER A 192 15.58 1.47 -30.31
C SER A 192 15.66 0.46 -29.15
N ASP A 193 16.09 0.88 -27.96
CA ASP A 193 16.15 -0.02 -26.79
C ASP A 193 14.73 -0.40 -26.34
N PRO A 194 14.37 -1.71 -26.34
CA PRO A 194 13.00 -2.14 -26.02
C PRO A 194 12.57 -1.82 -24.59
N GLY A 195 13.52 -1.83 -23.61
CA GLY A 195 13.25 -1.53 -22.22
C GLY A 195 12.91 -0.06 -22.03
N LEU A 196 13.67 0.85 -22.64
CA LEU A 196 13.43 2.29 -22.61
C LEU A 196 12.17 2.66 -23.40
N LEU A 197 11.90 2.03 -24.53
CA LEU A 197 10.65 2.24 -25.28
C LEU A 197 9.42 1.81 -24.49
N LYS A 198 9.49 0.70 -23.75
CA LYS A 198 8.42 0.26 -22.84
C LYS A 198 8.18 1.29 -21.74
N GLU A 199 9.25 1.82 -21.15
CA GLU A 199 9.14 2.86 -20.12
C GLU A 199 8.55 4.17 -20.67
N ILE A 200 8.97 4.63 -21.85
CA ILE A 200 8.38 5.78 -22.53
C ILE A 200 6.88 5.58 -22.73
N ALA A 201 6.46 4.40 -23.22
CA ALA A 201 5.06 4.08 -23.43
C ALA A 201 4.25 4.06 -22.12
N TYR A 202 4.86 3.68 -21.00
CA TYR A 202 4.28 3.75 -19.66
C TYR A 202 4.13 5.20 -19.21
N LEU A 203 5.18 6.02 -19.28
CA LEU A 203 5.19 7.41 -18.82
C LEU A 203 4.18 8.30 -19.55
N ARG A 204 3.90 8.02 -20.83
CA ARG A 204 2.88 8.72 -21.59
C ARG A 204 1.45 8.51 -21.08
N LYS A 205 1.21 7.46 -20.33
CA LYS A 205 -0.08 7.07 -19.75
C LYS A 205 -0.16 7.31 -18.24
N ALA A 206 0.99 7.50 -17.61
CA ALA A 206 1.09 7.71 -16.18
C ALA A 206 0.48 9.06 -15.76
N ALA A 207 0.15 9.19 -14.48
CA ALA A 207 -0.29 10.46 -13.93
C ALA A 207 0.76 11.57 -14.15
N PRO A 208 0.36 12.82 -14.43
CA PRO A 208 1.29 13.92 -14.59
C PRO A 208 2.27 14.09 -13.44
N SER A 209 1.79 13.90 -12.22
CA SER A 209 2.60 13.93 -10.98
C SER A 209 3.71 12.88 -11.00
N TYR A 210 3.44 11.66 -11.50
CA TYR A 210 4.43 10.60 -11.59
C TYR A 210 5.60 10.98 -12.52
N LEU A 211 5.31 11.38 -13.78
CA LEU A 211 6.35 11.84 -14.73
C LEU A 211 7.16 13.00 -14.13
N PHE A 212 6.46 13.96 -13.51
CA PHE A 212 7.10 15.17 -12.99
C PHE A 212 8.03 14.87 -11.81
N HIS A 213 7.56 14.11 -10.82
CA HIS A 213 8.33 13.86 -9.61
C HIS A 213 9.33 12.71 -9.74
N GLU A 214 9.06 11.69 -10.58
CA GLU A 214 9.99 10.57 -10.75
C GLU A 214 11.12 10.87 -11.73
N TYR A 215 10.84 11.64 -12.80
CA TYR A 215 11.81 11.84 -13.87
C TYR A 215 12.33 13.26 -14.01
N LEU A 216 11.60 14.28 -13.57
CA LEU A 216 12.02 15.68 -13.67
C LEU A 216 12.44 16.28 -12.31
N ALA A 217 12.33 15.56 -11.21
CA ALA A 217 12.79 16.05 -9.90
C ALA A 217 14.30 16.31 -9.91
N GLU A 218 14.73 17.34 -9.18
CA GLU A 218 16.15 17.68 -9.00
C GLU A 218 16.93 16.51 -8.38
N PHE A 219 16.36 15.93 -7.32
CA PHE A 219 16.93 14.77 -6.64
C PHE A 219 16.18 13.51 -7.04
N ASN A 220 16.88 12.51 -7.51
CA ASN A 220 16.55 11.12 -7.55
C ASN A 220 17.85 10.37 -7.29
N ALA A 221 18.00 9.86 -6.10
CA ALA A 221 19.23 9.21 -5.67
C ALA A 221 18.96 7.73 -5.32
N PRO A 222 18.84 6.86 -6.33
CA PRO A 222 18.82 5.42 -6.12
C PRO A 222 20.11 4.98 -5.42
N MET A 223 20.02 3.95 -4.58
CA MET A 223 21.19 3.39 -3.91
C MET A 223 21.13 1.87 -3.88
N ARG A 224 22.28 1.25 -3.65
CA ARG A 224 22.37 -0.19 -3.43
C ARG A 224 21.86 -0.55 -2.04
N PHE A 225 21.25 -1.71 -1.91
CA PHE A 225 20.77 -2.19 -0.63
C PHE A 225 21.88 -2.24 0.45
N GLY A 226 23.08 -2.71 0.09
CA GLY A 226 24.21 -2.73 1.00
C GLY A 226 24.66 -1.35 1.51
N GLU A 227 24.57 -0.31 0.67
CA GLU A 227 24.86 1.07 1.08
C GLU A 227 23.78 1.61 2.04
N PHE A 228 22.50 1.28 1.78
CA PHE A 228 21.41 1.61 2.67
C PHE A 228 21.59 0.96 4.04
N ALA A 229 21.87 -0.35 4.07
CA ALA A 229 22.13 -1.11 5.29
C ALA A 229 23.30 -0.53 6.10
N ALA A 230 24.41 -0.17 5.43
CA ALA A 230 25.56 0.47 6.08
C ALA A 230 25.20 1.85 6.69
N GLN A 231 24.34 2.64 6.04
CA GLN A 231 23.84 3.89 6.60
C GLN A 231 22.97 3.65 7.83
N LEU A 232 22.13 2.61 7.84
CA LEU A 232 21.35 2.23 9.02
C LEU A 232 22.27 1.90 10.21
N ASP A 233 23.26 1.04 9.99
CA ASP A 233 24.21 0.65 11.03
C ASP A 233 24.96 1.84 11.60
N ALA A 234 25.40 2.79 10.75
CA ALA A 234 26.06 4.01 11.16
C ALA A 234 25.20 4.92 12.05
N HIS A 235 23.85 4.79 11.97
CA HIS A 235 22.89 5.52 12.80
C HIS A 235 22.37 4.70 14.00
N GLY A 236 22.91 3.50 14.24
CA GLY A 236 22.41 2.61 15.29
C GLY A 236 21.01 2.09 15.02
N LEU A 237 20.67 1.91 13.74
CA LEU A 237 19.45 1.29 13.22
C LEU A 237 19.82 -0.04 12.55
N ARG A 238 18.81 -0.88 12.32
CA ARG A 238 18.99 -2.12 11.55
C ARG A 238 17.79 -2.40 10.67
N TYR A 239 18.06 -3.06 9.54
CA TYR A 239 17.04 -3.59 8.65
C TYR A 239 16.41 -4.84 9.28
N ILE A 240 15.06 -4.92 9.27
CA ILE A 240 14.29 -6.08 9.71
C ILE A 240 13.88 -6.92 8.51
N GLY A 241 13.26 -6.30 7.49
CA GLY A 241 12.69 -7.00 6.37
C GLY A 241 12.10 -6.06 5.32
N GLU A 242 11.51 -6.64 4.29
CA GLU A 242 10.85 -5.94 3.19
C GLU A 242 9.33 -5.95 3.40
N ALA A 243 8.70 -4.77 3.43
CA ALA A 243 7.25 -4.61 3.48
C ALA A 243 6.60 -4.59 2.09
N GLY A 244 7.38 -4.65 1.02
CA GLY A 244 6.89 -4.74 -0.36
C GLY A 244 6.70 -6.19 -0.82
N PRO A 245 5.97 -6.40 -1.94
CA PRO A 245 5.79 -7.73 -2.51
C PRO A 245 7.13 -8.29 -3.02
N ARG A 246 7.43 -9.49 -2.63
CA ARG A 246 8.57 -10.26 -3.12
C ARG A 246 8.15 -11.18 -4.27
N ARG A 247 7.75 -10.60 -5.39
CA ARG A 247 7.36 -11.37 -6.58
C ARG A 247 8.45 -12.32 -7.04
N ALA A 248 9.70 -11.91 -6.91
CA ALA A 248 10.86 -12.73 -7.19
C ALA A 248 10.93 -14.01 -6.32
N VAL A 249 10.30 -14.04 -5.15
CA VAL A 249 10.30 -15.24 -4.28
C VAL A 249 9.34 -16.32 -4.79
N VAL A 250 8.30 -15.96 -5.54
CA VAL A 250 7.36 -16.95 -6.13
C VAL A 250 7.97 -17.64 -7.35
N GLU A 251 8.79 -16.94 -8.12
CA GLU A 251 9.62 -17.52 -9.18
C GLU A 251 10.90 -18.18 -8.62
N LEU A 252 11.15 -18.00 -7.32
CA LEU A 252 12.29 -18.44 -6.55
C LEU A 252 11.93 -19.57 -5.57
N GLU A 253 11.12 -20.56 -5.99
CA GLU A 253 11.21 -21.89 -5.36
C GLU A 253 12.69 -22.35 -5.28
N ASP A 254 13.50 -21.86 -6.17
CA ASP A 254 14.95 -22.07 -6.20
C ASP A 254 15.77 -21.14 -5.30
N ALA A 255 15.38 -19.89 -5.00
CA ALA A 255 16.28 -18.96 -4.31
C ALA A 255 16.30 -19.12 -2.78
N TRP A 256 15.25 -19.61 -2.16
CA TRP A 256 15.30 -20.02 -0.74
C TRP A 256 15.84 -21.45 -0.58
N GLY A 257 15.67 -22.32 -1.60
CA GLY A 257 16.33 -23.61 -1.73
C GLY A 257 17.75 -23.51 -2.30
N LEU A 258 18.09 -22.43 -3.03
CA LEU A 258 19.39 -22.12 -3.61
C LEU A 258 20.23 -21.13 -2.78
N MET A 259 19.80 -20.81 -1.55
CA MET A 259 20.74 -20.22 -0.60
C MET A 259 21.87 -21.27 -0.43
N PRO A 260 23.08 -21.05 -0.99
CA PRO A 260 24.15 -22.03 -0.86
C PRO A 260 24.30 -22.43 0.60
N GLU A 261 24.51 -23.72 0.88
CA GLU A 261 24.86 -24.18 2.22
C GLU A 261 25.96 -23.26 2.79
N GLY A 262 25.67 -22.58 3.92
CA GLY A 262 26.55 -21.58 4.51
C GLY A 262 26.10 -20.11 4.39
N MET A 263 24.98 -19.78 3.73
CA MET A 263 24.42 -18.43 3.72
C MET A 263 23.49 -18.11 4.89
N ALA A 264 23.23 -18.99 5.81
CA ALA A 264 22.38 -18.78 6.98
C ALA A 264 22.74 -17.56 7.85
N GLY A 265 23.91 -16.95 7.68
CA GLY A 265 24.33 -15.67 8.28
C GLY A 265 24.54 -14.54 7.26
N ARG A 266 24.17 -14.73 6.00
CA ARG A 266 24.44 -13.80 4.89
C ARG A 266 23.18 -13.37 4.15
N TRP A 267 22.03 -13.35 4.84
CA TRP A 267 20.76 -13.01 4.21
C TRP A 267 20.74 -11.57 3.63
N MET A 268 21.50 -10.63 4.22
CA MET A 268 21.65 -9.28 3.69
C MET A 268 22.35 -9.28 2.32
N ASP A 269 23.31 -10.18 2.10
CA ASP A 269 23.95 -10.36 0.79
C ASP A 269 22.97 -10.97 -0.22
N ALA A 270 22.08 -11.87 0.22
CA ALA A 270 21.03 -12.43 -0.61
C ALA A 270 20.00 -11.35 -1.00
N GLU A 271 19.62 -10.45 -0.09
CA GLU A 271 18.77 -9.30 -0.40
C GLU A 271 19.39 -8.41 -1.48
N ALA A 272 20.68 -8.11 -1.38
CA ALA A 272 21.40 -7.34 -2.41
C ALA A 272 21.48 -8.08 -3.76
N ALA A 273 21.72 -9.40 -3.74
CA ALA A 273 21.77 -10.21 -4.96
C ALA A 273 20.39 -10.28 -5.66
N LEU A 274 19.28 -10.32 -4.91
CA LEU A 274 17.94 -10.27 -5.46
C LEU A 274 17.66 -8.96 -6.20
N ASP A 275 18.15 -7.83 -5.70
CA ASP A 275 17.99 -6.54 -6.38
C ASP A 275 18.64 -6.55 -7.77
N GLU A 276 19.84 -7.09 -7.87
CA GLU A 276 20.58 -7.19 -9.14
C GLU A 276 19.93 -8.20 -10.10
N ALA A 277 19.55 -9.39 -9.59
CA ALA A 277 18.98 -10.46 -10.40
C ALA A 277 17.63 -10.07 -11.04
N HIS A 278 16.84 -9.26 -10.33
CA HIS A 278 15.49 -8.89 -10.76
C HIS A 278 15.34 -7.43 -11.14
N ALA A 279 16.42 -6.67 -11.22
CA ALA A 279 16.41 -5.24 -11.50
C ALA A 279 15.37 -4.49 -10.65
N ILE A 280 15.38 -4.73 -9.32
CA ILE A 280 14.43 -4.13 -8.39
C ILE A 280 14.59 -2.62 -8.42
N ARG A 281 13.48 -1.90 -8.64
CA ARG A 281 13.47 -0.43 -8.73
C ARG A 281 13.19 0.27 -7.41
N PHE A 282 12.50 -0.42 -6.49
CA PHE A 282 11.93 0.22 -5.30
C PHE A 282 11.85 -0.75 -4.14
N ARG A 283 12.35 -0.33 -2.98
CA ARG A 283 12.26 -1.07 -1.72
C ARG A 283 11.41 -0.34 -0.70
N ARG A 284 10.81 -1.12 0.18
CA ARG A 284 9.98 -0.71 1.32
C ARG A 284 10.55 -1.33 2.58
N ALA A 285 11.65 -0.75 3.06
CA ALA A 285 12.42 -1.32 4.14
C ALA A 285 11.75 -1.13 5.51
N LEU A 286 11.64 -2.22 6.25
CA LEU A 286 11.29 -2.22 7.66
C LEU A 286 12.55 -2.14 8.52
N ILE A 287 12.55 -1.23 9.49
CA ILE A 287 13.73 -0.85 10.26
C ILE A 287 13.38 -0.82 11.74
N ALA A 288 14.31 -1.24 12.58
CA ALA A 288 14.22 -1.09 14.05
C ALA A 288 15.50 -0.45 14.60
N ARG A 289 15.54 -0.22 15.91
CA ARG A 289 16.76 0.15 16.62
C ARG A 289 17.80 -0.96 16.49
N GLY A 290 19.08 -0.60 16.45
CA GLY A 290 20.16 -1.54 16.18
C GLY A 290 20.33 -2.66 17.21
N ASP A 291 19.85 -2.47 18.43
CA ASP A 291 19.83 -3.44 19.54
C ASP A 291 18.58 -4.31 19.58
N ALA A 292 17.61 -4.10 18.67
CA ALA A 292 16.38 -4.88 18.64
C ALA A 292 16.63 -6.33 18.21
N PRO A 293 16.06 -7.33 18.92
CA PRO A 293 16.12 -8.71 18.49
C PRO A 293 15.22 -8.93 17.27
N CYS A 294 15.74 -9.58 16.25
CA CYS A 294 14.94 -10.02 15.10
C CYS A 294 15.48 -11.32 14.52
N ALA A 295 14.61 -12.16 14.00
CA ALA A 295 14.97 -13.34 13.25
C ALA A 295 15.12 -13.01 11.78
N GLN A 296 16.09 -13.63 11.13
CA GLN A 296 16.34 -13.49 9.70
C GLN A 296 16.81 -14.84 9.14
N PRO A 297 16.28 -15.28 8.02
CA PRO A 297 15.18 -14.75 7.18
C PRO A 297 13.80 -14.82 7.86
N PRO A 298 12.70 -14.36 7.21
CA PRO A 298 11.36 -14.47 7.77
C PRO A 298 10.96 -15.94 7.95
N GLN A 299 10.14 -16.25 8.96
CA GLN A 299 9.88 -17.61 9.40
C GLN A 299 8.39 -17.98 9.24
N ALA A 300 8.11 -19.06 8.52
CA ALA A 300 6.75 -19.58 8.34
C ALA A 300 6.06 -19.96 9.67
N ALA A 301 6.82 -20.32 10.69
CA ALA A 301 6.27 -20.65 12.02
C ALA A 301 5.51 -19.48 12.66
N ALA A 302 5.87 -18.23 12.33
CA ALA A 302 5.21 -17.04 12.86
C ALA A 302 3.77 -16.84 12.32
N LEU A 303 3.41 -17.47 11.20
CA LEU A 303 2.07 -17.39 10.60
C LEU A 303 0.96 -17.83 11.57
N SER A 304 1.23 -18.78 12.46
CA SER A 304 0.25 -19.27 13.44
C SER A 304 -0.29 -18.20 14.38
N GLY A 305 0.42 -17.10 14.56
CA GLY A 305 0.03 -15.97 15.41
C GLY A 305 -0.51 -14.77 14.63
N LEU A 306 -0.89 -14.95 13.37
CA LEU A 306 -1.38 -13.89 12.47
C LEU A 306 -2.80 -14.18 11.99
N ALA A 307 -3.45 -13.16 11.47
CA ALA A 307 -4.67 -13.25 10.69
C ALA A 307 -4.37 -12.87 9.22
N PHE A 308 -5.25 -13.27 8.31
CA PHE A 308 -5.04 -13.14 6.87
C PHE A 308 -6.28 -12.62 6.18
N HIS A 309 -6.09 -11.83 5.16
CA HIS A 309 -7.15 -11.42 4.24
C HIS A 309 -6.66 -11.45 2.80
N ALA A 310 -7.58 -11.75 1.88
CA ALA A 310 -7.36 -11.66 0.45
C ALA A 310 -8.70 -11.58 -0.28
N ASP A 311 -8.77 -10.87 -1.42
CA ASP A 311 -9.86 -10.97 -2.38
C ASP A 311 -9.30 -11.68 -3.62
N LEU A 312 -9.55 -12.99 -3.70
CA LEU A 312 -9.02 -13.87 -4.73
C LEU A 312 -10.17 -14.50 -5.52
N ARG A 313 -10.14 -14.39 -6.83
CA ARG A 313 -11.15 -14.96 -7.72
C ARG A 313 -10.51 -15.88 -8.74
N SER A 314 -11.21 -16.91 -9.17
CA SER A 314 -10.83 -17.70 -10.33
C SER A 314 -11.76 -17.33 -11.51
N ASP A 315 -11.20 -17.26 -12.73
CA ASP A 315 -11.98 -17.12 -13.96
C ASP A 315 -12.61 -18.45 -14.40
N GLU A 316 -12.19 -19.56 -13.77
CA GLU A 316 -12.61 -20.93 -14.08
C GLU A 316 -13.36 -21.54 -12.90
N GLU A 317 -14.18 -22.56 -13.15
CA GLU A 317 -14.75 -23.38 -12.10
C GLU A 317 -13.62 -24.03 -11.28
N ILE A 318 -13.73 -23.93 -9.95
CA ILE A 318 -12.64 -24.39 -9.08
C ILE A 318 -12.64 -25.90 -9.01
N ASP A 319 -11.61 -26.52 -9.61
CA ASP A 319 -11.32 -27.92 -9.52
C ASP A 319 -10.47 -28.22 -8.28
N LEU A 320 -10.98 -29.04 -7.39
CA LEU A 320 -10.29 -29.47 -6.18
C LEU A 320 -9.43 -30.71 -6.36
N ASP A 321 -9.18 -31.16 -7.61
CA ASP A 321 -8.19 -32.19 -7.89
C ASP A 321 -6.78 -31.68 -7.54
N ALA A 322 -6.05 -32.44 -6.75
CA ALA A 322 -4.70 -32.09 -6.33
C ALA A 322 -3.70 -31.97 -7.48
N ALA A 323 -3.96 -32.62 -8.61
CA ALA A 323 -3.08 -32.59 -9.78
C ALA A 323 -3.25 -31.34 -10.66
N SER A 324 -4.30 -30.52 -10.44
CA SER A 324 -4.60 -29.37 -11.29
C SER A 324 -4.11 -28.06 -10.66
N GLU A 325 -3.29 -27.31 -11.36
CA GLU A 325 -2.98 -25.91 -11.05
C GLU A 325 -4.10 -25.00 -11.56
N GLN A 326 -4.56 -24.06 -10.72
CA GLN A 326 -5.51 -23.04 -11.10
C GLN A 326 -5.02 -21.65 -10.72
N ASN A 327 -5.28 -20.68 -11.59
CA ASN A 327 -4.95 -19.29 -11.33
C ASN A 327 -6.01 -18.60 -10.47
N PHE A 328 -5.56 -18.05 -9.37
CA PHE A 328 -6.33 -17.11 -8.55
C PHE A 328 -5.86 -15.69 -8.84
N ILE A 329 -6.82 -14.77 -8.99
CA ILE A 329 -6.58 -13.40 -9.46
C ILE A 329 -7.00 -12.45 -8.37
N ASN A 330 -6.11 -11.53 -7.98
CA ASN A 330 -6.43 -10.45 -7.05
C ASN A 330 -7.03 -9.24 -7.79
N PRO A 331 -7.60 -8.24 -7.09
CA PRO A 331 -8.19 -7.05 -7.71
C PRO A 331 -7.23 -6.24 -8.59
N ALA A 332 -5.92 -6.34 -8.36
CA ALA A 332 -4.89 -5.72 -9.20
C ALA A 332 -4.58 -6.49 -10.50
N GLY A 333 -5.27 -7.63 -10.74
CA GLY A 333 -5.09 -8.47 -11.93
C GLY A 333 -3.87 -9.38 -11.88
N ASN A 334 -3.19 -9.48 -10.74
CA ASN A 334 -2.07 -10.41 -10.57
C ASN A 334 -2.60 -11.84 -10.43
N ARG A 335 -1.97 -12.78 -11.13
CA ARG A 335 -2.31 -14.20 -11.15
C ARG A 335 -1.36 -14.99 -10.27
N PHE A 336 -1.92 -15.93 -9.51
CA PHE A 336 -1.20 -16.79 -8.58
C PHE A 336 -1.64 -18.23 -8.79
N PRO A 337 -0.76 -19.13 -9.23
CA PRO A 337 -1.09 -20.55 -9.41
C PRO A 337 -1.22 -21.23 -8.04
N ILE A 338 -2.32 -21.92 -7.82
CA ILE A 338 -2.57 -22.71 -6.61
C ILE A 338 -2.97 -24.12 -7.05
N ALA A 339 -2.17 -25.11 -6.68
CA ALA A 339 -2.44 -26.51 -7.03
C ALA A 339 -3.18 -27.26 -5.92
N GLN A 340 -2.87 -26.99 -4.66
CA GLN A 340 -3.34 -27.76 -3.51
C GLN A 340 -4.82 -27.50 -3.21
N PRO A 341 -5.68 -28.54 -3.12
CA PRO A 341 -7.10 -28.40 -2.81
C PRO A 341 -7.36 -27.60 -1.53
N ALA A 342 -6.60 -27.87 -0.47
CA ALA A 342 -6.72 -27.16 0.79
C ALA A 342 -6.41 -25.66 0.68
N MET A 343 -5.48 -25.28 -0.18
CA MET A 343 -5.15 -23.87 -0.40
C MET A 343 -6.15 -23.21 -1.35
N LYS A 344 -6.72 -23.94 -2.32
CA LYS A 344 -7.83 -23.43 -3.14
C LYS A 344 -9.05 -23.09 -2.27
N THR A 345 -9.48 -24.02 -1.40
CA THR A 345 -10.59 -23.75 -0.47
C THR A 345 -10.27 -22.67 0.55
N ALA A 346 -9.01 -22.58 0.98
CA ALA A 346 -8.54 -21.48 1.83
C ALA A 346 -8.64 -20.12 1.12
N ALA A 347 -8.26 -20.03 -0.14
CA ALA A 347 -8.41 -18.81 -0.96
C ALA A 347 -9.89 -18.42 -1.13
N MET A 348 -10.78 -19.41 -1.33
CA MET A 348 -12.23 -19.18 -1.38
C MET A 348 -12.76 -18.65 -0.04
N ALA A 349 -12.32 -19.22 1.10
CA ALA A 349 -12.71 -18.77 2.43
C ALA A 349 -12.29 -17.32 2.73
N LEU A 350 -11.05 -16.95 2.36
CA LEU A 350 -10.57 -15.57 2.48
C LEU A 350 -11.40 -14.61 1.62
N SER A 351 -11.68 -14.99 0.37
CA SER A 351 -12.52 -14.18 -0.51
C SER A 351 -13.94 -14.01 -0.01
N ALA A 352 -14.52 -15.06 0.58
CA ALA A 352 -15.86 -14.99 1.19
C ALA A 352 -15.88 -14.07 2.42
N ALA A 353 -14.81 -14.10 3.23
CA ALA A 353 -14.68 -13.26 4.42
C ALA A 353 -14.29 -11.80 4.10
N TYR A 354 -13.68 -11.54 2.94
CA TYR A 354 -13.15 -10.22 2.60
C TYR A 354 -14.23 -9.12 2.66
N PRO A 355 -13.98 -7.95 3.27
CA PRO A 355 -12.68 -7.41 3.70
C PRO A 355 -12.19 -7.85 5.09
N ASN A 356 -12.91 -8.73 5.78
CA ASN A 356 -12.50 -9.24 7.08
C ASN A 356 -11.27 -10.17 6.96
N ALA A 357 -10.48 -10.24 8.04
CA ALA A 357 -9.39 -11.17 8.16
C ALA A 357 -9.80 -12.40 8.97
N LEU A 358 -9.26 -13.55 8.61
CA LEU A 358 -9.40 -14.79 9.38
C LEU A 358 -8.11 -15.07 10.15
N ALA A 359 -8.19 -15.31 11.46
CA ALA A 359 -7.07 -15.80 12.23
C ALA A 359 -6.60 -17.18 11.71
N TYR A 360 -5.31 -17.51 11.83
CA TYR A 360 -4.76 -18.76 11.28
C TYR A 360 -5.58 -20.01 11.62
N PRO A 361 -6.02 -20.24 12.89
CA PRO A 361 -6.83 -21.42 13.22
C PRO A 361 -8.17 -21.45 12.49
N ASP A 362 -8.85 -20.29 12.40
CA ASP A 362 -10.17 -20.16 11.75
C ASP A 362 -10.04 -20.31 10.23
N PHE A 363 -8.96 -19.77 9.67
CA PHE A 363 -8.62 -19.90 8.26
C PHE A 363 -8.39 -21.36 7.86
N ALA A 364 -7.58 -22.10 8.64
CA ALA A 364 -7.34 -23.53 8.42
C ALA A 364 -8.61 -24.38 8.66
N ALA A 365 -9.45 -24.01 9.63
CA ALA A 365 -10.73 -24.67 9.88
C ALA A 365 -11.72 -24.48 8.73
N ALA A 366 -11.84 -23.24 8.20
CA ALA A 366 -12.69 -22.91 7.06
C ALA A 366 -12.26 -23.70 5.80
N ALA A 367 -10.96 -23.79 5.54
CA ALA A 367 -10.44 -24.60 4.44
C ALA A 367 -10.82 -26.09 4.55
N ARG A 368 -10.72 -26.69 5.75
CA ARG A 368 -11.12 -28.08 6.01
C ARG A 368 -12.61 -28.28 5.84
N GLN A 369 -13.43 -27.36 6.35
CA GLN A 369 -14.88 -27.43 6.21
C GLN A 369 -15.30 -27.41 4.75
N MET A 370 -14.76 -26.49 3.96
CA MET A 370 -15.05 -26.41 2.51
C MET A 370 -14.62 -27.68 1.77
N LEU A 371 -13.44 -28.24 2.06
CA LEU A 371 -13.03 -29.51 1.46
C LEU A 371 -14.05 -30.64 1.74
N ALA A 372 -14.55 -30.73 2.98
CA ALA A 372 -15.55 -31.74 3.35
C ALA A 372 -16.89 -31.51 2.64
N GLU A 373 -17.33 -30.26 2.47
CA GLU A 373 -18.56 -29.90 1.73
C GLU A 373 -18.48 -30.29 0.24
N TYR A 374 -17.29 -30.19 -0.36
CA TYR A 374 -17.03 -30.66 -1.73
C TYR A 374 -16.73 -32.16 -1.85
N GLY A 375 -16.79 -32.91 -0.74
CA GLY A 375 -16.58 -34.35 -0.74
C GLY A 375 -15.13 -34.81 -0.96
N VAL A 376 -14.18 -33.91 -0.85
CA VAL A 376 -12.74 -34.21 -0.99
C VAL A 376 -12.25 -34.84 0.31
N ALA A 377 -11.99 -36.16 0.29
CA ALA A 377 -11.44 -36.87 1.45
C ALA A 377 -9.93 -36.59 1.58
N GLY A 378 -9.49 -36.13 2.72
CA GLY A 378 -8.07 -35.99 3.04
C GLY A 378 -7.82 -35.11 4.25
N ASN A 379 -6.75 -35.43 4.97
CA ASN A 379 -6.21 -34.54 5.98
C ASN A 379 -5.38 -33.46 5.27
N ILE A 380 -5.53 -32.21 5.70
CA ILE A 380 -4.60 -31.16 5.31
C ILE A 380 -3.23 -31.49 5.91
N ASP A 381 -2.21 -31.65 5.07
CA ASP A 381 -0.83 -31.64 5.54
C ASP A 381 -0.50 -30.21 6.03
N GLU A 382 -0.42 -30.07 7.34
CA GLU A 382 -0.25 -28.78 8.01
C GLU A 382 1.08 -28.10 7.62
N THR A 383 2.11 -28.89 7.32
CA THR A 383 3.41 -28.36 6.89
C THR A 383 3.30 -27.78 5.49
N VAL A 384 2.78 -28.56 4.57
CA VAL A 384 2.59 -28.12 3.17
C VAL A 384 1.63 -26.93 3.08
N PHE A 385 0.54 -26.93 3.86
CA PHE A 385 -0.41 -25.82 3.93
C PHE A 385 0.26 -24.53 4.41
N ARG A 386 1.01 -24.61 5.50
CA ARG A 386 1.72 -23.47 6.08
C ARG A 386 2.80 -22.93 5.14
N ASP A 387 3.55 -23.81 4.50
CA ASP A 387 4.64 -23.41 3.60
C ASP A 387 4.07 -22.76 2.32
N THR A 388 2.97 -23.29 1.76
CA THR A 388 2.26 -22.66 0.65
C THR A 388 1.68 -21.30 1.04
N LEU A 389 1.05 -21.21 2.23
CA LEU A 389 0.55 -19.92 2.72
C LEU A 389 1.70 -18.91 2.88
N PHE A 390 2.85 -19.37 3.39
CA PHE A 390 4.03 -18.50 3.51
C PHE A 390 4.47 -17.92 2.18
N GLN A 391 4.52 -18.73 1.12
CA GLN A 391 4.83 -18.27 -0.23
C GLN A 391 3.81 -17.24 -0.73
N LEU A 392 2.50 -17.49 -0.53
CA LEU A 392 1.44 -16.54 -0.90
C LEU A 392 1.51 -15.23 -0.12
N VAL A 393 1.90 -15.29 1.15
CA VAL A 393 2.12 -14.09 1.98
C VAL A 393 3.33 -13.29 1.48
N MET A 394 4.44 -13.95 1.20
CA MET A 394 5.64 -13.28 0.68
C MET A 394 5.39 -12.66 -0.71
N ALA A 395 4.51 -13.24 -1.52
CA ALA A 395 4.08 -12.72 -2.81
C ALA A 395 3.02 -11.60 -2.72
N HIS A 396 2.53 -11.27 -1.53
CA HIS A 396 1.38 -10.37 -1.31
C HIS A 396 0.10 -10.82 -2.06
N CYS A 397 -0.03 -12.11 -2.29
CA CYS A 397 -1.29 -12.73 -2.72
C CYS A 397 -2.28 -12.78 -1.55
N VAL A 398 -1.78 -13.15 -0.38
CA VAL A 398 -2.48 -13.14 0.91
C VAL A 398 -1.78 -12.15 1.83
N MET A 399 -2.53 -11.21 2.39
CA MET A 399 -1.99 -10.17 3.26
C MET A 399 -2.10 -10.57 4.73
N PRO A 400 -0.99 -10.58 5.47
CA PRO A 400 -1.00 -10.85 6.89
C PRO A 400 -1.36 -9.59 7.68
N THR A 401 -1.98 -9.78 8.84
CA THR A 401 -2.29 -8.70 9.79
C THR A 401 -2.22 -9.23 11.23
N VAL A 402 -1.89 -8.35 12.17
CA VAL A 402 -1.98 -8.68 13.61
C VAL A 402 -3.38 -8.41 14.18
N SER A 403 -4.26 -7.75 13.40
CA SER A 403 -5.56 -7.27 13.85
C SER A 403 -6.71 -7.98 13.12
N ALA A 404 -7.71 -8.42 13.87
CA ALA A 404 -8.97 -8.94 13.33
C ALA A 404 -10.06 -7.84 13.35
N LEU A 405 -9.89 -6.82 12.51
CA LEU A 405 -10.92 -5.78 12.35
C LEU A 405 -12.13 -6.34 11.61
N SER A 406 -13.31 -5.96 12.06
CA SER A 406 -14.59 -6.36 11.45
C SER A 406 -15.18 -5.23 10.62
N TYR A 407 -15.63 -5.57 9.43
CA TYR A 407 -16.31 -4.70 8.47
C TYR A 407 -17.66 -5.31 8.09
N ALA A 408 -18.62 -4.47 7.70
CA ALA A 408 -19.86 -4.95 7.15
C ALA A 408 -19.62 -5.73 5.84
N ASN A 409 -20.15 -6.94 5.74
CA ASN A 409 -20.05 -7.78 4.55
C ASN A 409 -21.17 -7.54 3.56
N GLU A 410 -22.27 -6.90 4.02
CA GLU A 410 -23.50 -6.68 3.25
C GLU A 410 -24.01 -5.25 3.43
N PRO A 411 -24.62 -4.65 2.42
CA PRO A 411 -25.32 -3.39 2.57
C PRO A 411 -26.62 -3.63 3.35
N GLY A 412 -26.75 -3.12 4.55
CA GLY A 412 -28.00 -3.21 5.32
C GLY A 412 -29.21 -2.61 4.60
N GLU A 413 -30.42 -2.71 5.19
CA GLU A 413 -31.66 -2.14 4.65
C GLU A 413 -31.56 -0.61 4.45
N ARG A 414 -30.84 0.06 5.35
CA ARG A 414 -30.50 1.49 5.28
C ARG A 414 -28.97 1.65 5.27
N PRO A 415 -28.34 1.55 4.09
CA PRO A 415 -26.88 1.55 3.99
C PRO A 415 -26.27 2.80 4.62
N CYS A 416 -25.27 2.60 5.49
CA CYS A 416 -24.53 3.66 6.13
C CYS A 416 -23.03 3.47 5.85
N ALA A 417 -22.38 4.47 5.27
CA ALA A 417 -20.94 4.49 5.12
C ALA A 417 -20.29 5.23 6.28
N HIS A 418 -19.07 4.84 6.65
CA HIS A 418 -18.32 5.55 7.67
C HIS A 418 -18.05 7.01 7.28
N ALA A 419 -17.93 7.91 8.27
CA ALA A 419 -17.88 9.35 8.02
C ALA A 419 -16.67 9.77 7.17
N LEU A 420 -15.51 9.12 7.34
CA LEU A 420 -14.34 9.37 6.51
C LEU A 420 -14.63 9.16 5.02
N ALA A 421 -15.22 8.01 4.65
CA ALA A 421 -15.53 7.70 3.24
C ALA A 421 -16.52 8.70 2.65
N ARG A 422 -17.55 9.10 3.39
CA ARG A 422 -18.52 10.12 2.95
C ARG A 422 -17.86 11.49 2.78
N GLN A 423 -16.97 11.87 3.70
CA GLN A 423 -16.22 13.13 3.62
C GLN A 423 -15.27 13.14 2.43
N GLN A 424 -14.52 12.04 2.19
CA GLN A 424 -13.66 11.90 1.04
C GLN A 424 -14.45 11.92 -0.28
N ALA A 425 -15.60 11.24 -0.35
CA ALA A 425 -16.47 11.24 -1.51
C ALA A 425 -17.00 12.65 -1.87
N ASN A 426 -17.27 13.48 -0.86
CA ASN A 426 -17.72 14.87 -1.04
C ASN A 426 -16.59 15.88 -1.25
N SER A 427 -15.33 15.44 -1.23
CA SER A 427 -14.15 16.31 -1.36
C SER A 427 -13.40 15.96 -2.66
N PRO A 428 -13.47 16.78 -3.72
CA PRO A 428 -12.97 16.41 -5.06
C PRO A 428 -11.49 16.02 -5.11
N ASN A 429 -10.67 16.61 -4.23
CA ASN A 429 -9.21 16.40 -4.21
C ASN A 429 -8.78 15.28 -3.24
N TRP A 430 -9.72 14.46 -2.79
CA TRP A 430 -9.45 13.35 -1.88
C TRP A 430 -9.80 12.02 -2.52
N VAL A 431 -8.91 11.06 -2.39
CA VAL A 431 -9.15 9.67 -2.78
C VAL A 431 -9.89 8.96 -1.65
N VAL A 432 -10.87 8.14 -2.00
CA VAL A 432 -11.62 7.34 -1.01
C VAL A 432 -10.74 6.19 -0.55
N SER A 433 -10.65 6.03 0.77
CA SER A 433 -9.87 4.97 1.41
C SER A 433 -10.76 3.78 1.75
N GLY A 434 -10.48 2.63 1.18
CA GLY A 434 -11.13 1.37 1.56
C GLY A 434 -10.61 0.79 2.88
N ALA A 435 -11.28 -0.27 3.36
CA ALA A 435 -11.00 -0.91 4.64
C ALA A 435 -9.56 -1.38 4.81
N ARG A 436 -8.94 -1.85 3.77
CA ARG A 436 -7.57 -2.36 3.78
C ARG A 436 -6.57 -1.31 3.32
N HIS A 437 -6.88 -0.03 3.60
CA HIS A 437 -6.03 1.10 3.27
C HIS A 437 -5.71 1.17 1.78
N VAL A 438 -6.67 0.77 0.96
CA VAL A 438 -6.57 0.75 -0.49
C VAL A 438 -7.17 2.03 -1.05
N ALA A 439 -6.47 2.69 -1.97
CA ALA A 439 -7.01 3.80 -2.74
C ALA A 439 -8.12 3.30 -3.69
N LEU A 440 -9.30 3.89 -3.60
CA LEU A 440 -10.44 3.52 -4.43
C LEU A 440 -10.70 4.63 -5.45
N ASP A 441 -10.61 4.26 -6.72
CA ASP A 441 -11.00 5.13 -7.83
C ASP A 441 -12.50 4.98 -8.09
N LEU A 442 -13.26 5.95 -7.59
CA LEU A 442 -14.71 5.99 -7.75
C LEU A 442 -15.09 7.01 -8.83
N ASP A 443 -15.93 6.58 -9.75
CA ASP A 443 -16.55 7.48 -10.72
C ASP A 443 -17.48 8.50 -10.06
N ALA A 444 -17.90 9.52 -10.79
CA ALA A 444 -18.74 10.59 -10.26
C ALA A 444 -20.08 10.08 -9.66
N PRO A 445 -20.83 9.15 -10.31
CA PRO A 445 -22.01 8.54 -9.71
C PRO A 445 -21.73 7.78 -8.42
N GLY A 446 -20.63 6.98 -8.38
CA GLY A 446 -20.21 6.25 -7.20
C GLY A 446 -19.89 7.16 -6.02
N ARG A 447 -19.16 8.26 -6.25
CA ARG A 447 -18.87 9.28 -5.23
C ARG A 447 -20.15 9.93 -4.70
N VAL A 448 -21.08 10.27 -5.58
CA VAL A 448 -22.37 10.86 -5.20
C VAL A 448 -23.19 9.88 -4.35
N LEU A 449 -23.29 8.62 -4.77
CA LEU A 449 -23.98 7.59 -4.00
C LEU A 449 -23.33 7.42 -2.63
N LEU A 450 -22.00 7.26 -2.55
CA LEU A 450 -21.28 7.09 -1.29
C LEU A 450 -21.51 8.27 -0.33
N GLY A 451 -21.51 9.50 -0.84
CA GLY A 451 -21.79 10.71 -0.05
C GLY A 451 -23.20 10.74 0.56
N MET A 452 -24.16 10.03 -0.03
CA MET A 452 -25.55 9.95 0.45
C MET A 452 -25.80 8.85 1.49
N LEU A 453 -24.83 7.96 1.76
CA LEU A 453 -24.98 6.81 2.65
C LEU A 453 -24.82 7.21 4.12
N ASP A 454 -25.81 7.91 4.66
CA ASP A 454 -25.85 8.36 6.05
C ASP A 454 -26.77 7.49 6.95
N GLY A 455 -27.30 6.38 6.42
CA GLY A 455 -28.22 5.49 7.11
C GLY A 455 -29.68 6.00 7.13
N SER A 456 -29.96 7.16 6.55
CA SER A 456 -31.34 7.74 6.57
C SER A 456 -32.25 7.18 5.48
N ARG A 457 -31.67 6.60 4.40
CA ARG A 457 -32.40 6.19 3.19
C ARG A 457 -32.38 4.70 2.99
N THR A 458 -33.50 4.14 2.49
CA THR A 458 -33.51 2.76 1.98
C THR A 458 -32.84 2.68 0.61
N VAL A 459 -32.56 1.44 0.16
CA VAL A 459 -31.97 1.21 -1.16
C VAL A 459 -32.84 1.78 -2.28
N GLU A 460 -34.16 1.66 -2.17
CA GLU A 460 -35.13 2.20 -3.14
C GLU A 460 -35.14 3.74 -3.17
N GLU A 461 -35.04 4.37 -2.00
CA GLU A 461 -34.92 5.83 -1.89
C GLU A 461 -33.61 6.34 -2.48
N LEU A 462 -32.49 5.61 -2.28
CA LEU A 462 -31.20 5.89 -2.91
C LEU A 462 -31.28 5.76 -4.43
N ALA A 463 -31.87 4.69 -4.95
CA ALA A 463 -32.04 4.48 -6.38
C ALA A 463 -32.90 5.60 -7.02
N ALA A 464 -33.99 6.00 -6.36
CA ALA A 464 -34.80 7.11 -6.82
C ALA A 464 -34.07 8.47 -6.80
N ALA A 465 -33.21 8.69 -5.81
CA ALA A 465 -32.35 9.86 -5.75
C ALA A 465 -31.30 9.86 -6.86
N MET A 466 -30.61 8.73 -7.08
CA MET A 466 -29.63 8.57 -8.15
C MET A 466 -30.25 8.76 -9.52
N ARG A 467 -31.43 8.21 -9.80
CA ARG A 467 -32.13 8.44 -11.06
C ARG A 467 -32.36 9.93 -11.34
N ARG A 468 -32.81 10.70 -10.32
CA ARG A 468 -33.02 12.16 -10.48
C ARG A 468 -31.71 12.91 -10.79
N ILE A 469 -30.58 12.44 -10.23
CA ILE A 469 -29.26 13.05 -10.47
C ILE A 469 -28.78 12.73 -11.88
N LEU A 470 -28.88 11.46 -12.30
CA LEU A 470 -28.48 11.02 -13.63
C LEU A 470 -29.31 11.68 -14.74
N ALA A 471 -30.61 11.83 -14.54
CA ALA A 471 -31.49 12.53 -15.48
C ALA A 471 -31.09 14.01 -15.71
N LYS A 472 -30.59 14.71 -14.65
CA LYS A 472 -30.04 16.07 -14.80
C LYS A 472 -28.75 16.11 -15.61
N GLN A 473 -28.06 15.00 -15.75
CA GLN A 473 -26.85 14.81 -16.57
C GLN A 473 -27.16 14.24 -17.97
N ALA A 474 -28.44 14.31 -18.39
CA ALA A 474 -28.94 13.74 -19.64
C ALA A 474 -28.82 12.20 -19.75
N LEU A 475 -28.75 11.49 -18.63
CA LEU A 475 -28.75 10.03 -18.54
C LEU A 475 -30.10 9.59 -17.93
N ASP A 476 -31.16 9.54 -18.77
CA ASP A 476 -32.49 9.09 -18.33
C ASP A 476 -32.61 7.57 -18.45
N LEU A 477 -32.31 6.87 -17.38
CA LEU A 477 -32.40 5.43 -17.24
C LEU A 477 -33.70 5.01 -16.54
N PRO A 478 -34.27 3.83 -16.85
CA PRO A 478 -35.39 3.25 -16.10
C PRO A 478 -35.03 3.09 -14.62
N LEU A 479 -36.01 3.28 -13.73
CA LEU A 479 -35.78 3.17 -12.28
C LEU A 479 -35.31 1.78 -11.88
N GLU A 480 -35.82 0.73 -12.54
CA GLU A 480 -35.40 -0.66 -12.31
C GLU A 480 -33.91 -0.83 -12.58
N THR A 481 -33.42 -0.33 -13.73
CA THR A 481 -31.99 -0.36 -14.09
C THR A 481 -31.13 0.40 -13.07
N VAL A 482 -31.56 1.61 -12.68
CA VAL A 482 -30.83 2.39 -11.66
C VAL A 482 -30.85 1.68 -10.31
N GLY A 483 -31.97 1.01 -9.97
CA GLY A 483 -32.09 0.21 -8.75
C GLY A 483 -31.10 -0.95 -8.72
N GLU A 484 -30.95 -1.65 -9.84
CA GLU A 484 -29.98 -2.75 -9.94
C GLU A 484 -28.55 -2.26 -9.83
N LEU A 485 -28.18 -1.22 -10.58
CA LEU A 485 -26.84 -0.60 -10.50
C LEU A 485 -26.54 -0.08 -9.09
N THR A 486 -27.55 0.50 -8.41
CA THR A 486 -27.39 0.96 -7.03
C THR A 486 -27.10 -0.21 -6.09
N ARG A 487 -27.83 -1.33 -6.19
CA ARG A 487 -27.56 -2.53 -5.38
C ARG A 487 -26.18 -3.09 -5.64
N GLN A 488 -25.77 -3.23 -6.89
CA GLN A 488 -24.44 -3.70 -7.26
C GLN A 488 -23.34 -2.80 -6.67
N GLN A 489 -23.49 -1.49 -6.77
CA GLN A 489 -22.53 -0.54 -6.20
C GLN A 489 -22.47 -0.60 -4.66
N LEU A 490 -23.59 -0.80 -3.98
CA LEU A 490 -23.63 -0.96 -2.52
C LEU A 490 -22.91 -2.25 -2.08
N TRP A 491 -23.05 -3.35 -2.82
CA TRP A 491 -22.31 -4.58 -2.58
C TRP A 491 -20.80 -4.38 -2.79
N LEU A 492 -20.39 -3.63 -3.81
CA LEU A 492 -18.99 -3.25 -3.99
C LEU A 492 -18.48 -2.42 -2.81
N PHE A 493 -19.27 -1.46 -2.32
CA PHE A 493 -18.89 -0.67 -1.16
C PHE A 493 -18.76 -1.51 0.12
N ALA A 494 -19.61 -2.51 0.34
CA ALA A 494 -19.46 -3.46 1.43
C ALA A 494 -18.15 -4.24 1.30
N ARG A 495 -17.86 -4.81 0.14
CA ARG A 495 -16.59 -5.52 -0.13
C ARG A 495 -15.36 -4.62 -0.01
N GLN A 496 -15.49 -3.34 -0.29
CA GLN A 496 -14.41 -2.36 -0.09
C GLN A 496 -14.32 -1.87 1.37
N GLY A 497 -15.21 -2.37 2.26
CA GLY A 497 -15.27 -2.03 3.67
C GLY A 497 -15.59 -0.57 3.95
N LEU A 498 -16.39 0.05 3.10
CA LEU A 498 -16.83 1.44 3.24
C LEU A 498 -18.07 1.56 4.12
N LEU A 499 -18.80 0.46 4.31
CA LEU A 499 -20.05 0.44 5.07
C LEU A 499 -19.80 0.08 6.54
N VAL A 500 -20.62 0.65 7.42
CA VAL A 500 -20.73 0.28 8.84
C VAL A 500 -21.85 -0.73 9.01
N GLY A 501 -21.61 -1.77 9.87
CA GLY A 501 -22.60 -2.80 10.18
C GLY A 501 -23.63 -2.33 11.18
#